data_01a34e1f9244a781a91a1cc3c812f8d1
#
_entry.id   01a34e1f9244a781a91a1cc3c812f8d1
#
_cell.length_a   1.000
_cell.length_b   1.000
_cell.length_c   1.000
_cell.angle_alpha   90.00
_cell.angle_beta   90.00
_cell.angle_gamma   90.00
#
_symmetry.space_group_name_H-M   'P 1'
#
loop_
_entity.id
_entity.type
_entity.pdbx_description
1 polymer ?
#
loop_
_entity_poly.entity_id
_entity_poly.type
_entity_poly.pdbx_seq_one_letter_code
_entity_poly.pdbx_strand_id
1 'polypeptide(L)'
;MATIDLIVLGILKKEPMSAYDIQKLVEYRNISKWVKISTPSIYKKAIQLEEKGLIRGEIVKEGKMPEKVIYSLTDAGEAEFERLMFEISEKPINIFLDFNAVIVNLDSLPPEKQKSCIAEIEENISTLKSYLEYNICLLYTSPSPRDRG
;
A
#
# COMPACT_ATOMS: atom_id res chain seq x y z
N MET A 1 2.30 -5.25 11.41
CA MET A 1 2.30 -3.77 11.31
C MET A 1 0.92 -3.29 10.87
N ALA A 2 0.46 -2.24 11.50
CA ALA A 2 -0.90 -1.72 11.28
C ALA A 2 -1.21 -1.34 9.82
N THR A 3 -0.22 -0.88 9.07
CA THR A 3 -0.42 -0.46 7.68
C THR A 3 -0.81 -1.63 6.78
N ILE A 4 -0.18 -2.78 6.94
CA ILE A 4 -0.51 -3.99 6.18
C ILE A 4 -1.91 -4.46 6.57
N ASP A 5 -2.22 -4.42 7.85
CA ASP A 5 -3.56 -4.78 8.34
C ASP A 5 -4.63 -3.92 7.66
N LEU A 6 -4.42 -2.62 7.62
CA LEU A 6 -5.35 -1.71 6.99
C LEU A 6 -5.56 -2.02 5.51
N ILE A 7 -4.49 -2.34 4.78
CA ILE A 7 -4.59 -2.66 3.36
C ILE A 7 -5.40 -3.93 3.14
N VAL A 8 -5.11 -4.99 3.90
CA VAL A 8 -5.82 -6.27 3.75
C VAL A 8 -7.29 -6.11 4.15
N LEU A 9 -7.56 -5.47 5.28
CA LEU A 9 -8.94 -5.24 5.72
C LEU A 9 -9.71 -4.38 4.72
N GLY A 10 -9.06 -3.35 4.17
CA GLY A 10 -9.68 -2.48 3.17
C GLY A 10 -10.04 -3.19 1.88
N ILE A 11 -9.18 -4.09 1.43
CA ILE A 11 -9.44 -4.92 0.24
C ILE A 11 -10.64 -5.82 0.50
N LEU A 12 -10.67 -6.50 1.64
CA LEU A 12 -11.75 -7.41 1.99
C LEU A 12 -13.07 -6.70 2.28
N LYS A 13 -13.00 -5.43 2.69
CA LYS A 13 -14.20 -4.63 2.86
C LYS A 13 -14.95 -4.43 1.54
N LYS A 14 -14.24 -4.43 0.43
CA LYS A 14 -14.83 -4.28 -0.89
C LYS A 14 -15.44 -5.59 -1.40
N GLU A 15 -14.72 -6.69 -1.24
CA GLU A 15 -15.23 -8.00 -1.60
C GLU A 15 -14.38 -9.10 -0.98
N PRO A 16 -14.98 -10.27 -0.66
CA PRO A 16 -14.22 -11.42 -0.19
C PRO A 16 -13.27 -11.94 -1.28
N MET A 17 -12.10 -12.41 -0.87
CA MET A 17 -11.16 -13.02 -1.81
C MET A 17 -10.11 -13.86 -1.08
N SER A 18 -9.37 -14.68 -1.84
CA SER A 18 -8.29 -15.49 -1.29
C SER A 18 -7.04 -14.64 -1.05
N ALA A 19 -6.11 -15.17 -0.24
CA ALA A 19 -4.83 -14.50 -0.02
C ALA A 19 -4.06 -14.30 -1.33
N TYR A 20 -4.16 -15.27 -2.24
CA TYR A 20 -3.54 -15.15 -3.57
C TYR A 20 -4.12 -13.95 -4.34
N ASP A 21 -5.44 -13.81 -4.33
CA ASP A 21 -6.10 -12.70 -5.02
C ASP A 21 -5.75 -11.35 -4.39
N ILE A 22 -5.64 -11.29 -3.07
CA ILE A 22 -5.20 -10.08 -2.37
C ILE A 22 -3.78 -9.70 -2.83
N GLN A 23 -2.89 -10.69 -2.88
CA GLN A 23 -1.53 -10.49 -3.35
C GLN A 23 -1.49 -9.95 -4.77
N LYS A 24 -2.27 -10.57 -5.67
CA LYS A 24 -2.34 -10.14 -7.07
C LYS A 24 -2.83 -8.69 -7.19
N LEU A 25 -3.81 -8.32 -6.39
CA LEU A 25 -4.34 -6.98 -6.40
C LEU A 25 -3.31 -5.96 -5.89
N VAL A 26 -2.56 -6.31 -4.84
CA VAL A 26 -1.48 -5.48 -4.31
C VAL A 26 -0.39 -5.27 -5.37
N GLU A 27 -0.02 -6.32 -6.08
CA GLU A 27 0.96 -6.26 -7.16
C GLU A 27 0.46 -5.41 -8.32
N TYR A 28 -0.77 -5.62 -8.73
CA TYR A 28 -1.38 -4.88 -9.84
C TYR A 28 -1.43 -3.38 -9.57
N ARG A 29 -1.75 -2.98 -8.35
CA ARG A 29 -1.85 -1.58 -7.96
C ARG A 29 -0.52 -0.96 -7.54
N ASN A 30 0.57 -1.72 -7.59
CA ASN A 30 1.90 -1.26 -7.17
C ASN A 30 1.91 -0.67 -5.75
N ILE A 31 1.07 -1.22 -4.87
CA ILE A 31 0.96 -0.73 -3.48
C ILE A 31 2.30 -0.84 -2.77
N SER A 32 3.07 -1.89 -3.05
CA SER A 32 4.39 -2.10 -2.44
C SER A 32 5.40 -0.99 -2.74
N LYS A 33 5.15 -0.20 -3.77
CA LYS A 33 6.01 0.94 -4.10
C LYS A 33 5.83 2.10 -3.13
N TRP A 34 4.63 2.22 -2.57
CA TRP A 34 4.26 3.30 -1.67
C TRP A 34 4.19 2.88 -0.21
N VAL A 35 3.89 1.60 0.01
CA VAL A 35 3.80 1.02 1.33
C VAL A 35 4.73 -0.19 1.38
N LYS A 36 5.52 -0.29 2.42
CA LYS A 36 6.48 -1.39 2.54
C LYS A 36 5.77 -2.69 2.86
N ILE A 37 5.46 -3.48 1.83
CA ILE A 37 4.78 -4.76 1.93
C ILE A 37 5.53 -5.80 1.11
N SER A 38 5.69 -7.01 1.63
CA SER A 38 6.22 -8.14 0.88
C SER A 38 5.11 -9.18 0.66
N THR A 39 5.23 -9.94 -0.43
CA THR A 39 4.31 -11.03 -0.76
C THR A 39 4.09 -12.02 0.38
N PRO A 40 5.16 -12.57 1.00
CA PRO A 40 4.97 -13.48 2.13
C PRO A 40 4.21 -12.86 3.30
N SER A 41 4.30 -11.53 3.46
CA SER A 41 3.62 -10.83 4.54
C SER A 41 2.11 -10.91 4.41
N ILE A 42 1.56 -10.95 3.19
CA ILE A 42 0.12 -10.99 2.96
C ILE A 42 -0.47 -12.30 3.44
N TYR A 43 0.13 -13.45 3.10
CA TYR A 43 -0.33 -14.75 3.56
C TYR A 43 -0.26 -14.88 5.07
N LYS A 44 0.86 -14.50 5.63
CA LYS A 44 1.06 -14.51 7.08
C LYS A 44 0.08 -13.60 7.77
N LYS A 45 -0.14 -12.42 7.22
CA LYS A 45 -1.07 -11.44 7.79
C LYS A 45 -2.51 -11.95 7.76
N ALA A 46 -2.93 -12.61 6.69
CA ALA A 46 -4.27 -13.18 6.61
C ALA A 46 -4.50 -14.19 7.73
N ILE A 47 -3.52 -15.06 7.98
CA ILE A 47 -3.60 -16.03 9.07
C ILE A 47 -3.72 -15.32 10.42
N GLN A 48 -2.91 -14.29 10.65
CA GLN A 48 -2.92 -13.55 11.90
C GLN A 48 -4.24 -12.81 12.11
N LEU A 49 -4.80 -12.22 11.05
CA LEU A 49 -6.06 -11.49 11.14
C LEU A 49 -7.22 -12.44 11.42
N GLU A 50 -7.18 -13.65 10.86
CA GLU A 50 -8.18 -14.67 11.15
C GLU A 50 -8.10 -15.11 12.61
N GLU A 51 -6.91 -15.32 13.13
CA GLU A 51 -6.70 -15.68 14.54
C GLU A 51 -7.27 -14.62 15.49
N LYS A 52 -7.20 -13.35 15.07
CA LYS A 52 -7.76 -12.24 15.86
C LYS A 52 -9.27 -12.07 15.68
N GLY A 53 -9.87 -12.85 14.79
CA GLY A 53 -11.30 -12.75 14.53
C GLY A 53 -11.70 -11.56 13.67
N LEU A 54 -10.76 -10.93 12.99
CA LEU A 54 -11.03 -9.75 12.14
C LEU A 54 -11.45 -10.15 10.74
N ILE A 55 -11.03 -11.32 10.28
CA ILE A 55 -11.46 -11.91 9.02
C ILE A 55 -11.83 -13.37 9.27
N ARG A 56 -12.59 -13.95 8.37
CA ARG A 56 -12.99 -15.35 8.43
C ARG A 56 -12.70 -16.04 7.12
N GLY A 57 -11.99 -17.16 7.18
CA GLY A 57 -11.68 -17.97 6.02
C GLY A 57 -12.72 -19.06 5.81
N GLU A 58 -13.14 -19.25 4.58
CA GLU A 58 -14.08 -20.31 4.20
C GLU A 58 -13.46 -21.10 3.07
N ILE A 59 -13.43 -22.43 3.22
CA ILE A 59 -12.88 -23.31 2.21
C ILE A 59 -13.88 -23.45 1.09
N VAL A 60 -13.46 -23.14 -0.13
CA VAL A 60 -14.30 -23.22 -1.32
C VAL A 60 -13.62 -24.16 -2.31
N LYS A 61 -14.40 -25.10 -2.85
CA LYS A 61 -13.93 -26.00 -3.90
C LYS A 61 -14.95 -26.03 -5.02
N GLU A 62 -14.51 -25.67 -6.22
CA GLU A 62 -15.36 -25.66 -7.40
C GLU A 62 -14.87 -26.75 -8.38
N GLY A 63 -15.70 -27.78 -8.60
CA GLY A 63 -15.42 -28.86 -9.55
C GLY A 63 -14.08 -29.56 -9.28
N LYS A 64 -13.21 -29.57 -10.28
CA LYS A 64 -11.89 -30.20 -10.21
C LYS A 64 -10.80 -29.23 -9.75
N MET A 65 -11.14 -27.99 -9.49
CA MET A 65 -10.17 -26.99 -9.03
C MET A 65 -9.70 -27.31 -7.61
N PRO A 66 -8.44 -26.98 -7.26
CA PRO A 66 -7.96 -27.14 -5.89
C PRO A 66 -8.80 -26.33 -4.92
N GLU A 67 -8.88 -26.81 -3.69
CA GLU A 67 -9.53 -26.05 -2.62
C GLU A 67 -8.78 -24.75 -2.39
N LYS A 68 -9.52 -23.68 -2.14
CA LYS A 68 -8.95 -22.39 -1.76
C LYS A 68 -9.73 -21.81 -0.60
N VAL A 69 -9.06 -20.97 0.18
CA VAL A 69 -9.67 -20.27 1.30
C VAL A 69 -10.06 -18.88 0.83
N ILE A 70 -11.33 -18.56 0.96
CA ILE A 70 -11.86 -17.23 0.68
C ILE A 70 -12.05 -16.52 2.00
N TYR A 71 -11.38 -15.38 2.17
CA TYR A 71 -11.48 -14.58 3.37
C TYR A 71 -12.55 -13.52 3.21
N SER A 72 -13.29 -13.27 4.27
CA SER A 72 -14.27 -12.18 4.33
C SER A 72 -14.11 -11.41 5.62
N LEU A 73 -14.50 -10.15 5.59
CA LEU A 73 -14.38 -9.26 6.73
C LEU A 73 -15.48 -9.58 7.74
N THR A 74 -15.12 -9.65 9.03
CA THR A 74 -16.09 -9.79 10.11
C THR A 74 -16.53 -8.41 10.61
N ASP A 75 -17.54 -8.37 11.48
CA ASP A 75 -17.95 -7.11 12.09
C ASP A 75 -16.82 -6.48 12.90
N ALA A 76 -16.06 -7.33 13.62
CA ALA A 76 -14.88 -6.87 14.34
C ALA A 76 -13.82 -6.32 13.36
N GLY A 77 -13.70 -6.93 12.19
CA GLY A 77 -12.79 -6.45 11.14
C GLY A 77 -13.19 -5.09 10.59
N GLU A 78 -14.49 -4.84 10.44
CA GLU A 78 -14.96 -3.53 9.99
C GLU A 78 -14.64 -2.44 11.02
N ALA A 79 -14.85 -2.73 12.30
CA ALA A 79 -14.51 -1.80 13.36
C ALA A 79 -13.01 -1.52 13.40
N GLU A 80 -12.20 -2.55 13.22
CA GLU A 80 -10.74 -2.40 13.20
C GLU A 80 -10.26 -1.61 11.97
N PHE A 81 -10.88 -1.84 10.83
CA PHE A 81 -10.60 -1.07 9.63
C PHE A 81 -10.79 0.43 9.88
N GLU A 82 -11.94 0.80 10.43
CA GLU A 82 -12.23 2.19 10.73
C GLU A 82 -11.27 2.78 11.76
N ARG A 83 -10.98 2.02 12.81
CA ARG A 83 -10.03 2.43 13.85
C ARG A 83 -8.65 2.73 13.25
N LEU A 84 -8.17 1.83 12.38
CA LEU A 84 -6.86 1.99 11.74
C LEU A 84 -6.81 3.16 10.77
N MET A 85 -7.92 3.44 10.07
CA MET A 85 -8.00 4.61 9.20
C MET A 85 -7.69 5.89 9.98
N PHE A 86 -8.32 6.05 11.14
CA PHE A 86 -8.09 7.22 11.98
C PHE A 86 -6.71 7.20 12.64
N GLU A 87 -6.31 6.05 13.20
CA GLU A 87 -5.03 5.94 13.89
C GLU A 87 -3.86 6.29 12.96
N ILE A 88 -3.86 5.75 11.75
CA ILE A 88 -2.77 6.00 10.79
C ILE A 88 -2.83 7.43 10.27
N SER A 89 -4.03 7.97 10.05
CA SER A 89 -4.20 9.35 9.59
C SER A 89 -3.67 10.37 10.59
N GLU A 90 -3.74 10.06 11.88
CA GLU A 90 -3.29 10.94 12.95
C GLU A 90 -1.78 10.93 13.17
N LYS A 91 -1.08 9.96 12.59
CA LYS A 91 0.36 9.86 12.78
C LYS A 91 1.10 11.00 12.06
N PRO A 92 2.07 11.63 12.73
CA PRO A 92 2.92 12.62 12.07
C PRO A 92 3.68 12.00 10.89
N ILE A 93 3.84 12.77 9.84
CA ILE A 93 4.59 12.34 8.66
C ILE A 93 6.07 12.62 8.88
N ASN A 94 6.88 11.57 8.80
CA ASN A 94 8.33 11.68 8.86
C ASN A 94 8.89 11.35 7.48
N ILE A 95 9.63 12.30 6.91
CA ILE A 95 10.23 12.12 5.59
C ILE A 95 11.75 12.11 5.74
N PHE A 96 12.37 11.05 5.28
CA PHE A 96 13.83 10.92 5.25
C PHE A 96 14.27 10.91 3.80
N LEU A 97 15.05 11.91 3.43
CA LEU A 97 15.51 12.10 2.06
C LEU A 97 17.03 11.98 2.03
N ASP A 98 17.52 10.94 1.37
CA ASP A 98 18.96 10.68 1.28
C ASP A 98 19.72 11.81 0.62
N PHE A 99 19.10 12.54 -0.30
CA PHE A 99 19.77 13.64 -0.97
C PHE A 99 20.13 14.81 -0.01
N ASN A 100 19.57 14.82 1.20
CA ASN A 100 19.97 15.81 2.19
C ASN A 100 21.45 15.66 2.57
N ALA A 101 21.99 14.43 2.49
CA ALA A 101 23.40 14.21 2.70
C ALA A 101 24.26 14.92 1.62
N VAL A 102 23.73 14.98 0.40
CA VAL A 102 24.38 15.74 -0.68
C VAL A 102 24.33 17.23 -0.40
N ILE A 103 23.16 17.73 0.01
CA ILE A 103 22.96 19.16 0.28
C ILE A 103 23.91 19.67 1.35
N VAL A 104 24.05 18.93 2.47
CA VAL A 104 24.92 19.37 3.57
C VAL A 104 26.42 19.34 3.23
N ASN A 105 26.80 18.58 2.19
CA ASN A 105 28.19 18.47 1.74
C ASN A 105 28.47 19.19 0.42
N LEU A 106 27.49 19.91 -0.09
CA LEU A 106 27.57 20.48 -1.44
C LEU A 106 28.75 21.43 -1.61
N ASP A 107 29.04 22.21 -0.59
CA ASP A 107 30.15 23.17 -0.60
C ASP A 107 31.53 22.54 -0.68
N SER A 108 31.63 21.23 -0.45
CA SER A 108 32.90 20.49 -0.58
C SER A 108 33.23 20.15 -2.02
N LEU A 109 32.35 20.44 -2.96
CA LEU A 109 32.58 20.19 -4.39
C LEU A 109 32.83 21.49 -5.16
N PRO A 110 33.59 21.43 -6.28
CA PRO A 110 33.72 22.56 -7.19
C PRO A 110 32.35 22.97 -7.76
N PRO A 111 32.15 24.25 -8.15
CA PRO A 111 30.85 24.73 -8.63
C PRO A 111 30.23 23.91 -9.76
N GLU A 112 31.04 23.41 -10.69
CA GLU A 112 30.56 22.59 -11.80
C GLU A 112 29.93 21.28 -11.33
N LYS A 113 30.56 20.65 -10.36
CA LYS A 113 30.07 19.40 -9.79
C LYS A 113 28.85 19.63 -8.89
N GLN A 114 28.82 20.78 -8.20
CA GLN A 114 27.65 21.18 -7.43
C GLN A 114 26.42 21.27 -8.32
N LYS A 115 26.55 21.91 -9.48
CA LYS A 115 25.47 22.06 -10.45
C LYS A 115 24.98 20.69 -10.95
N SER A 116 25.90 19.77 -11.20
CA SER A 116 25.55 18.42 -11.66
C SER A 116 24.73 17.67 -10.59
N CYS A 117 25.15 17.75 -9.34
CA CYS A 117 24.42 17.11 -8.23
C CYS A 117 23.01 17.69 -8.09
N ILE A 118 22.89 19.02 -8.15
CA ILE A 118 21.60 19.68 -8.02
C ILE A 118 20.69 19.30 -9.20
N ALA A 119 21.21 19.26 -10.42
CA ALA A 119 20.44 18.89 -11.59
C ALA A 119 19.87 17.46 -11.48
N GLU A 120 20.68 16.52 -10.98
CA GLU A 120 20.21 15.15 -10.76
C GLU A 120 19.10 15.09 -9.70
N ILE A 121 19.27 15.82 -8.61
CA ILE A 121 18.27 15.86 -7.54
C ILE A 121 16.97 16.48 -8.08
N GLU A 122 17.05 17.57 -8.82
CA GLU A 122 15.88 18.23 -9.41
C GLU A 122 15.13 17.29 -10.35
N GLU A 123 15.87 16.55 -11.19
CA GLU A 123 15.27 15.59 -12.11
C GLU A 123 14.53 14.49 -11.35
N ASN A 124 15.14 13.96 -10.27
CA ASN A 124 14.53 12.92 -9.49
C ASN A 124 13.28 13.42 -8.73
N ILE A 125 13.31 14.65 -8.25
CA ILE A 125 12.15 15.27 -7.61
C ILE A 125 11.02 15.47 -8.62
N SER A 126 11.35 15.94 -9.82
CA SER A 126 10.38 16.08 -10.92
C SER A 126 9.72 14.77 -11.27
N THR A 127 10.51 13.70 -11.36
CA THR A 127 10.01 12.36 -11.65
C THR A 127 9.04 11.90 -10.55
N LEU A 128 9.42 12.11 -9.30
CA LEU A 128 8.55 11.76 -8.17
C LEU A 128 7.26 12.59 -8.18
N LYS A 129 7.37 13.87 -8.45
CA LYS A 129 6.21 14.75 -8.53
C LYS A 129 5.22 14.29 -9.60
N SER A 130 5.72 13.97 -10.79
CA SER A 130 4.89 13.47 -11.88
C SER A 130 4.19 12.17 -11.51
N TYR A 131 4.90 11.30 -10.81
CA TYR A 131 4.35 10.02 -10.36
C TYR A 131 3.24 10.22 -9.33
N LEU A 132 3.45 11.13 -8.38
CA LEU A 132 2.43 11.46 -7.38
C LEU A 132 1.19 12.08 -8.02
N GLU A 133 1.37 12.99 -8.96
CA GLU A 133 0.26 13.61 -9.67
C GLU A 133 -0.56 12.57 -10.44
N TYR A 134 0.11 11.63 -11.08
CA TYR A 134 -0.56 10.54 -11.79
C TYR A 134 -1.41 9.68 -10.84
N ASN A 135 -0.86 9.31 -9.70
CA ASN A 135 -1.58 8.52 -8.71
C ASN A 135 -2.78 9.27 -8.13
N ILE A 136 -2.61 10.56 -7.87
CA ILE A 136 -3.71 11.40 -7.39
C ILE A 136 -4.81 11.47 -8.43
N CYS A 137 -4.46 11.65 -9.69
CA CYS A 137 -5.42 11.64 -10.79
C CYS A 137 -6.21 10.34 -10.84
N LEU A 138 -5.54 9.20 -10.70
CA LEU A 138 -6.22 7.90 -10.70
C LEU A 138 -7.22 7.78 -9.55
N LEU A 139 -6.85 8.30 -8.37
CA LEU A 139 -7.73 8.23 -7.20
C LEU A 139 -8.97 9.11 -7.35
N TYR A 140 -8.81 10.30 -7.91
CA TYR A 140 -9.91 11.26 -7.99
C TYR A 140 -10.73 11.17 -9.29
N THR A 141 -10.16 10.68 -10.37
CA THR A 141 -10.85 10.62 -11.66
C THR A 141 -11.39 9.24 -12.01
N SER A 142 -10.84 8.20 -11.39
CA SER A 142 -11.31 6.84 -11.62
C SER A 142 -12.64 6.66 -10.90
N PRO A 143 -13.76 6.40 -11.62
CA PRO A 143 -15.04 6.21 -10.93
C PRO A 143 -14.96 4.95 -10.08
N SER A 144 -15.47 5.06 -8.85
CA SER A 144 -15.58 3.90 -7.98
C SER A 144 -16.66 2.97 -8.53
N PRO A 145 -16.66 1.68 -8.17
CA PRO A 145 -17.74 0.78 -8.55
C PRO A 145 -19.11 1.28 -8.13
N ARG A 146 -19.21 2.08 -7.07
CA ARG A 146 -20.46 2.66 -6.61
C ARG A 146 -20.98 3.74 -7.55
N ASP A 147 -20.07 4.50 -8.14
CA ASP A 147 -20.42 5.61 -9.03
C ASP A 147 -20.82 5.10 -10.41
N ARG A 148 -20.49 3.85 -10.71
CA ARG A 148 -20.87 3.21 -11.97
C ARG A 148 -22.23 2.53 -11.90
N GLY A 149 -22.73 2.35 -10.72
CA GLY A 149 -24.00 1.65 -10.45
C GLY A 149 -25.23 2.46 -10.77
#